data_2754d557227f35cf9c99ed6592db939b
#
_entry.id   2754d557227f35cf9c99ed6592db939b
#
_cell.length_a   1.000
_cell.length_b   1.000
_cell.length_c   1.000
_cell.angle_alpha   90.00
_cell.angle_beta   90.00
_cell.angle_gamma   90.00
#
_symmetry.space_group_name_H-M   'P 1'
#
loop_
_entity.id
_entity.type
_entity.pdbx_description
1 polymer ?
#
loop_
_entity_poly.entity_id
_entity_poly.type
_entity_poly.pdbx_seq_one_letter_code
_entity_poly.pdbx_strand_id
1 'polypeptide(L)'
;MVLAAGLGTRLRPLTEDRPKALVELNGRTLLEITLARLREFGIRDVIVNTHAFARQIAEYLSNNKNFGMNLAISHEVELLDTGGGLKRASYFLADTAGPFLLHNVDVISDFDFAAMLRLHRERNALATLAVQRRNNSRPLLFSESDLMCGYRTPDGEVWARGQCDAHQLAFAGIHIISPRIFALLPAQEKFSIIPAYLALAAAGERIVAYRQDDAYWADLGTPQALQQAAARENPLH
;
A
#
# COMPACT_ATOMS: atom_id res chain seq x y z
N MET A 1 -5.61 -1.57 -6.28
CA MET A 1 -6.16 -2.19 -5.04
C MET A 1 -5.95 -1.25 -3.88
N VAL A 2 -6.92 -1.13 -2.98
CA VAL A 2 -6.79 -0.37 -1.72
C VAL A 2 -6.84 -1.33 -0.55
N LEU A 3 -5.83 -1.30 0.32
CA LEU A 3 -5.75 -2.12 1.54
C LEU A 3 -6.49 -1.44 2.69
N ALA A 4 -7.67 -1.95 3.02
CA ALA A 4 -8.58 -1.41 4.03
C ALA A 4 -9.03 -2.43 5.11
N ALA A 5 -8.48 -3.65 5.11
CA ALA A 5 -8.82 -4.71 6.05
C ALA A 5 -8.25 -4.52 7.47
N GLY A 6 -7.33 -3.57 7.66
CA GLY A 6 -6.67 -3.33 8.95
C GLY A 6 -7.63 -2.93 10.07
N LEU A 7 -7.44 -3.48 11.27
CA LEU A 7 -8.31 -3.26 12.43
C LEU A 7 -8.29 -1.83 13.00
N GLY A 8 -7.29 -1.02 12.64
CA GLY A 8 -7.19 0.38 13.09
C GLY A 8 -7.02 0.56 14.59
N THR A 9 -6.49 -0.41 15.32
CA THR A 9 -6.41 -0.41 16.80
C THR A 9 -5.67 0.81 17.38
N ARG A 10 -4.69 1.36 16.65
CA ARG A 10 -3.95 2.57 17.04
C ARG A 10 -4.76 3.87 16.92
N LEU A 11 -5.88 3.84 16.19
CA LEU A 11 -6.81 4.97 16.01
C LEU A 11 -7.96 4.99 17.02
N ARG A 12 -8.04 4.02 17.94
CA ARG A 12 -9.08 4.05 18.97
C ARG A 12 -9.01 5.35 19.77
N PRO A 13 -10.18 5.94 20.15
CA PRO A 13 -11.55 5.35 20.04
C PRO A 13 -12.23 5.52 18.66
N LEU A 14 -11.64 6.23 17.69
CA LEU A 14 -12.27 6.57 16.39
C LEU A 14 -12.65 5.35 15.55
N THR A 15 -12.11 4.16 15.87
CA THR A 15 -12.32 2.91 15.14
C THR A 15 -13.02 1.85 15.97
N GLU A 16 -13.73 2.23 17.04
CA GLU A 16 -14.51 1.27 17.85
C GLU A 16 -15.81 0.85 17.16
N ASP A 17 -16.45 1.78 16.44
CA ASP A 17 -17.75 1.60 15.79
C ASP A 17 -17.67 1.61 14.24
N ARG A 18 -16.49 1.86 13.67
CA ARG A 18 -16.29 1.99 12.22
C ARG A 18 -14.91 1.49 11.77
N PRO A 19 -14.76 1.11 10.48
CA PRO A 19 -13.47 0.73 9.94
C PRO A 19 -12.58 1.97 9.79
N LYS A 20 -11.26 1.77 9.88
CA LYS A 20 -10.24 2.82 9.65
C LYS A 20 -10.47 3.59 8.34
N ALA A 21 -10.88 2.89 7.30
CA ALA A 21 -11.14 3.47 5.98
C ALA A 21 -12.23 4.57 5.99
N LEU A 22 -13.14 4.54 6.98
CA LEU A 22 -14.22 5.52 7.15
C LEU A 22 -13.94 6.56 8.25
N VAL A 23 -12.72 6.58 8.81
CA VAL A 23 -12.27 7.72 9.64
C VAL A 23 -12.11 8.93 8.74
N GLU A 24 -12.52 10.09 9.26
CA GLU A 24 -12.53 11.33 8.49
C GLU A 24 -11.30 12.21 8.75
N LEU A 25 -10.82 12.83 7.70
CA LEU A 25 -9.87 13.94 7.71
C LEU A 25 -10.55 15.14 7.03
N ASN A 26 -10.78 16.23 7.77
CA ASN A 26 -11.43 17.44 7.26
C ASN A 26 -12.76 17.16 6.51
N GLY A 27 -13.60 16.28 7.07
CA GLY A 27 -14.93 15.96 6.54
C GLY A 27 -14.95 14.96 5.38
N ARG A 28 -13.79 14.41 4.97
CA ARG A 28 -13.68 13.37 3.94
C ARG A 28 -13.10 12.09 4.54
N THR A 29 -13.65 10.93 4.22
CA THR A 29 -13.10 9.66 4.72
C THR A 29 -11.74 9.35 4.07
N LEU A 30 -10.89 8.59 4.78
CA LEU A 30 -9.61 8.15 4.23
C LEU A 30 -9.78 7.37 2.93
N LEU A 31 -10.85 6.57 2.83
CA LEU A 31 -11.19 5.85 1.60
C LEU A 31 -11.54 6.79 0.45
N GLU A 32 -12.36 7.82 0.71
CA GLU A 32 -12.71 8.83 -0.30
C GLU A 32 -11.47 9.57 -0.81
N ILE A 33 -10.59 10.02 0.09
CA ILE A 33 -9.35 10.71 -0.26
C ILE A 33 -8.49 9.80 -1.15
N THR A 34 -8.33 8.53 -0.76
CA THR A 34 -7.56 7.55 -1.55
C THR A 34 -8.18 7.33 -2.93
N LEU A 35 -9.50 7.11 -3.02
CA LEU A 35 -10.20 6.90 -4.29
C LEU A 35 -10.12 8.13 -5.20
N ALA A 36 -10.27 9.34 -4.65
CA ALA A 36 -10.12 10.59 -5.40
C ALA A 36 -8.71 10.69 -6.00
N ARG A 37 -7.69 10.40 -5.20
CA ARG A 37 -6.30 10.39 -5.66
C ARG A 37 -6.06 9.38 -6.79
N LEU A 38 -6.56 8.15 -6.66
CA LEU A 38 -6.47 7.14 -7.72
C LEU A 38 -7.16 7.60 -9.01
N ARG A 39 -8.33 8.24 -8.88
CA ARG A 39 -9.11 8.76 -10.00
C ARG A 39 -8.38 9.87 -10.78
N GLU A 40 -7.62 10.73 -10.10
CA GLU A 40 -6.79 11.77 -10.71
C GLU A 40 -5.73 11.17 -11.66
N PHE A 41 -5.16 10.00 -11.30
CA PHE A 41 -4.26 9.24 -12.16
C PHE A 41 -4.95 8.36 -13.20
N GLY A 42 -6.25 8.54 -13.42
CA GLY A 42 -7.01 7.80 -14.43
C GLY A 42 -7.38 6.37 -14.05
N ILE A 43 -7.14 5.95 -12.80
CA ILE A 43 -7.52 4.62 -12.32
C ILE A 43 -9.02 4.61 -12.05
N ARG A 44 -9.76 3.68 -12.70
CA ARG A 44 -11.22 3.56 -12.57
C ARG A 44 -11.64 2.21 -11.97
N ASP A 45 -10.87 1.17 -12.19
CA ASP A 45 -11.14 -0.19 -11.70
C ASP A 45 -10.37 -0.39 -10.41
N VAL A 46 -11.07 -0.53 -9.27
CA VAL A 46 -10.44 -0.64 -7.96
C VAL A 46 -11.10 -1.75 -7.15
N ILE A 47 -10.28 -2.60 -6.55
CA ILE A 47 -10.71 -3.57 -5.54
C ILE A 47 -10.27 -3.08 -4.15
N VAL A 48 -11.20 -3.09 -3.19
CA VAL A 48 -10.97 -2.71 -1.80
C VAL A 48 -11.06 -3.97 -0.95
N ASN A 49 -9.97 -4.36 -0.23
CA ASN A 49 -10.10 -5.44 0.72
C ASN A 49 -10.70 -4.95 2.03
N THR A 50 -11.49 -5.79 2.66
CA THR A 50 -12.20 -5.48 3.91
C THR A 50 -12.16 -6.68 4.85
N HIS A 51 -12.22 -6.41 6.17
CA HIS A 51 -12.35 -7.46 7.18
C HIS A 51 -13.47 -7.06 8.16
N ALA A 52 -13.14 -6.43 9.29
CA ALA A 52 -14.13 -5.87 10.19
C ALA A 52 -14.93 -4.75 9.51
N PHE A 53 -16.22 -4.64 9.85
CA PHE A 53 -17.12 -3.60 9.33
C PHE A 53 -17.27 -3.57 7.80
N ALA A 54 -17.09 -4.72 7.11
CA ALA A 54 -17.18 -4.80 5.64
C ALA A 54 -18.49 -4.22 5.08
N ARG A 55 -19.62 -4.44 5.81
CA ARG A 55 -20.93 -3.90 5.43
C ARG A 55 -20.94 -2.36 5.41
N GLN A 56 -20.31 -1.72 6.40
CA GLN A 56 -20.26 -0.24 6.44
C GLN A 56 -19.48 0.33 5.24
N ILE A 57 -18.38 -0.32 4.83
CA ILE A 57 -17.63 0.09 3.63
C ILE A 57 -18.50 -0.08 2.38
N ALA A 58 -19.20 -1.21 2.23
CA ALA A 58 -20.06 -1.46 1.08
C ALA A 58 -21.22 -0.43 0.99
N GLU A 59 -21.90 -0.16 2.11
CA GLU A 59 -22.96 0.84 2.21
C GLU A 59 -22.44 2.25 1.88
N TYR A 60 -21.28 2.62 2.43
CA TYR A 60 -20.64 3.91 2.16
C TYR A 60 -20.33 4.09 0.67
N LEU A 61 -19.73 3.11 0.03
CA LEU A 61 -19.42 3.15 -1.40
C LEU A 61 -20.69 3.26 -2.25
N SER A 62 -21.71 2.44 -1.96
CA SER A 62 -22.98 2.46 -2.65
C SER A 62 -23.71 3.80 -2.53
N ASN A 63 -23.80 4.35 -1.31
CA ASN A 63 -24.44 5.64 -1.04
C ASN A 63 -23.77 6.80 -1.78
N ASN A 64 -22.46 6.70 -2.02
CA ASN A 64 -21.68 7.66 -2.80
C ASN A 64 -21.54 7.28 -4.27
N LYS A 65 -22.42 6.40 -4.81
CA LYS A 65 -22.42 5.96 -6.23
C LYS A 65 -21.03 5.51 -6.69
N ASN A 66 -20.32 4.80 -5.81
CA ASN A 66 -18.95 4.32 -6.01
C ASN A 66 -17.98 5.42 -6.49
N PHE A 67 -18.24 6.69 -6.17
CA PHE A 67 -17.44 7.85 -6.61
C PHE A 67 -17.24 7.91 -8.15
N GLY A 68 -18.17 7.31 -8.92
CA GLY A 68 -18.08 7.20 -10.38
C GLY A 68 -16.99 6.25 -10.87
N MET A 69 -16.57 5.28 -10.03
CA MET A 69 -15.56 4.26 -10.32
C MET A 69 -16.19 2.85 -10.37
N ASN A 70 -15.50 1.92 -10.99
CA ASN A 70 -15.84 0.50 -10.98
C ASN A 70 -15.18 -0.16 -9.75
N LEU A 71 -15.95 -0.34 -8.67
CA LEU A 71 -15.42 -0.81 -7.39
C LEU A 71 -15.86 -2.24 -7.11
N ALA A 72 -14.89 -3.09 -6.72
CA ALA A 72 -15.11 -4.42 -6.18
C ALA A 72 -14.68 -4.48 -4.70
N ILE A 73 -15.29 -5.37 -3.93
CA ILE A 73 -14.92 -5.62 -2.53
C ILE A 73 -14.38 -7.04 -2.42
N SER A 74 -13.17 -7.16 -1.83
CA SER A 74 -12.60 -8.44 -1.42
C SER A 74 -12.72 -8.60 0.09
N HIS A 75 -13.72 -9.37 0.53
CA HIS A 75 -13.95 -9.59 1.97
C HIS A 75 -13.05 -10.70 2.50
N GLU A 76 -12.34 -10.40 3.59
CA GLU A 76 -11.52 -11.34 4.36
C GLU A 76 -12.31 -11.81 5.60
N VAL A 77 -12.63 -13.10 5.67
CA VAL A 77 -13.27 -13.69 6.86
C VAL A 77 -12.30 -13.69 8.03
N GLU A 78 -11.05 -14.07 7.76
CA GLU A 78 -9.91 -13.92 8.66
C GLU A 78 -8.95 -12.90 8.11
N LEU A 79 -8.25 -12.19 8.99
CA LEU A 79 -7.26 -11.20 8.58
C LEU A 79 -6.06 -11.91 7.95
N LEU A 80 -5.85 -11.69 6.64
CA LEU A 80 -4.86 -12.39 5.82
C LEU A 80 -3.49 -11.71 5.79
N ASP A 81 -3.36 -10.51 6.41
CA ASP A 81 -2.21 -9.63 6.25
C ASP A 81 -2.08 -9.11 4.79
N THR A 82 -1.11 -8.25 4.53
CA THR A 82 -1.00 -7.50 3.26
C THR A 82 -0.78 -8.39 2.04
N GLY A 83 0.03 -9.43 2.17
CA GLY A 83 0.32 -10.37 1.09
C GLY A 83 -0.83 -11.33 0.81
N GLY A 84 -1.46 -11.86 1.87
CA GLY A 84 -2.62 -12.73 1.73
C GLY A 84 -3.83 -11.98 1.17
N GLY A 85 -4.07 -10.74 1.60
CA GLY A 85 -5.12 -9.88 1.04
C GLY A 85 -4.90 -9.62 -0.46
N LEU A 86 -3.65 -9.34 -0.88
CA LEU A 86 -3.30 -9.23 -2.29
C LEU A 86 -3.58 -10.53 -3.05
N LYS A 87 -3.12 -11.68 -2.52
CA LYS A 87 -3.33 -13.00 -3.14
C LYS A 87 -4.82 -13.30 -3.31
N ARG A 88 -5.64 -13.01 -2.30
CA ARG A 88 -7.09 -13.19 -2.37
C ARG A 88 -7.74 -12.35 -3.46
N ALA A 89 -7.21 -11.17 -3.75
CA ALA A 89 -7.70 -10.27 -4.80
C ALA A 89 -7.23 -10.67 -6.22
N SER A 90 -6.53 -11.80 -6.40
CA SER A 90 -5.97 -12.24 -7.68
C SER A 90 -7.02 -12.37 -8.78
N TYR A 91 -8.25 -12.80 -8.47
CA TYR A 91 -9.34 -12.92 -9.44
C TYR A 91 -9.70 -11.61 -10.14
N PHE A 92 -9.35 -10.46 -9.54
CA PHE A 92 -9.59 -9.13 -10.11
C PHE A 92 -8.33 -8.54 -10.77
N LEU A 93 -7.14 -8.95 -10.32
CA LEU A 93 -5.87 -8.29 -10.65
C LEU A 93 -4.96 -9.12 -11.56
N ALA A 94 -5.11 -10.44 -11.59
CA ALA A 94 -4.16 -11.31 -12.29
C ALA A 94 -4.21 -11.17 -13.81
N ASP A 95 -5.41 -10.92 -14.35
CA ASP A 95 -5.64 -10.83 -15.81
C ASP A 95 -5.63 -9.38 -16.32
N THR A 96 -5.14 -8.43 -15.51
CA THR A 96 -4.99 -7.05 -15.98
C THR A 96 -3.90 -6.94 -17.07
N ALA A 97 -4.16 -6.10 -18.08
CA ALA A 97 -3.24 -5.93 -19.21
C ALA A 97 -1.88 -5.29 -18.84
N GLY A 98 -1.69 -4.88 -17.60
CA GLY A 98 -0.46 -4.23 -17.15
C GLY A 98 -0.35 -4.13 -15.63
N PRO A 99 0.69 -3.47 -15.14
CA PRO A 99 0.91 -3.29 -13.72
C PRO A 99 -0.26 -2.59 -13.03
N PHE A 100 -0.52 -2.96 -11.79
CA PHE A 100 -1.54 -2.36 -10.95
C PHE A 100 -0.91 -1.67 -9.72
N LEU A 101 -1.65 -0.72 -9.16
CA LEU A 101 -1.26 -0.01 -7.94
C LEU A 101 -1.90 -0.66 -6.71
N LEU A 102 -1.10 -0.87 -5.67
CA LEU A 102 -1.53 -1.30 -4.34
C LEU A 102 -1.25 -0.17 -3.34
N HIS A 103 -2.26 0.27 -2.59
CA HIS A 103 -2.20 1.47 -1.75
C HIS A 103 -2.84 1.21 -0.39
N ASN A 104 -2.15 1.56 0.69
CA ASN A 104 -2.73 1.54 2.02
C ASN A 104 -3.74 2.66 2.18
N VAL A 105 -4.94 2.38 2.67
CA VAL A 105 -6.03 3.35 2.82
C VAL A 105 -5.71 4.50 3.77
N ASP A 106 -4.79 4.29 4.70
CA ASP A 106 -4.37 5.26 5.73
C ASP A 106 -3.15 6.11 5.33
N VAL A 107 -2.70 5.98 4.10
CA VAL A 107 -1.60 6.79 3.56
C VAL A 107 -2.17 7.93 2.72
N ILE A 108 -1.68 9.13 2.97
CA ILE A 108 -1.88 10.29 2.10
C ILE A 108 -0.53 10.74 1.56
N SER A 109 -0.44 10.96 0.26
CA SER A 109 0.81 11.37 -0.37
C SER A 109 0.58 12.09 -1.70
N ASP A 110 1.56 12.90 -2.12
CA ASP A 110 1.62 13.50 -3.45
C ASP A 110 2.65 12.82 -4.37
N PHE A 111 3.02 11.56 -4.09
CA PHE A 111 3.87 10.76 -4.96
C PHE A 111 3.37 10.77 -6.42
N ASP A 112 4.28 10.98 -7.36
CA ASP A 112 3.98 10.90 -8.80
C ASP A 112 3.85 9.42 -9.24
N PHE A 113 2.61 8.90 -9.25
CA PHE A 113 2.33 7.53 -9.67
C PHE A 113 2.64 7.29 -11.15
N ALA A 114 2.58 8.34 -11.98
CA ALA A 114 2.93 8.22 -13.40
C ALA A 114 4.43 8.02 -13.58
N ALA A 115 5.27 8.79 -12.87
CA ALA A 115 6.71 8.59 -12.85
C ALA A 115 7.10 7.23 -12.25
N MET A 116 6.42 6.83 -11.17
CA MET A 116 6.63 5.51 -10.56
C MET A 116 6.29 4.37 -11.53
N LEU A 117 5.22 4.50 -12.33
CA LEU A 117 4.85 3.52 -13.36
C LEU A 117 5.86 3.48 -14.51
N ARG A 118 6.39 4.64 -14.94
CA ARG A 118 7.47 4.69 -15.94
C ARG A 118 8.69 3.93 -15.46
N LEU A 119 9.18 4.23 -14.24
CA LEU A 119 10.32 3.52 -13.64
C LEU A 119 10.07 2.01 -13.55
N HIS A 120 8.87 1.61 -13.12
CA HIS A 120 8.47 0.20 -13.02
C HIS A 120 8.65 -0.53 -14.35
N ARG A 121 8.20 0.08 -15.46
CA ARG A 121 8.31 -0.48 -16.81
C ARG A 121 9.76 -0.49 -17.31
N GLU A 122 10.49 0.62 -17.17
CA GLU A 122 11.88 0.76 -17.58
C GLU A 122 12.79 -0.25 -16.88
N ARG A 123 12.53 -0.49 -15.60
CA ARG A 123 13.30 -1.46 -14.79
C ARG A 123 12.81 -2.89 -14.96
N ASN A 124 11.75 -3.15 -15.75
CA ASN A 124 11.07 -4.46 -15.84
C ASN A 124 10.85 -5.07 -14.45
N ALA A 125 10.32 -4.27 -13.52
CA ALA A 125 10.19 -4.65 -12.14
C ALA A 125 9.05 -5.65 -11.91
N LEU A 126 9.18 -6.53 -10.92
CA LEU A 126 8.07 -7.30 -10.37
C LEU A 126 7.23 -6.43 -9.45
N ALA A 127 7.89 -5.64 -8.60
CA ALA A 127 7.27 -4.62 -7.78
C ALA A 127 8.15 -3.38 -7.69
N THR A 128 7.54 -2.21 -7.68
CA THR A 128 8.19 -0.93 -7.38
C THR A 128 7.55 -0.37 -6.12
N LEU A 129 8.37 0.00 -5.14
CA LEU A 129 7.93 0.46 -3.83
C LEU A 129 8.21 1.95 -3.69
N ALA A 130 7.19 2.75 -3.34
CA ALA A 130 7.40 4.15 -2.99
C ALA A 130 8.13 4.23 -1.64
N VAL A 131 9.24 4.96 -1.62
CA VAL A 131 10.12 5.07 -0.45
C VAL A 131 10.64 6.49 -0.27
N GLN A 132 11.04 6.81 0.97
CA GLN A 132 11.62 8.09 1.33
C GLN A 132 12.76 7.94 2.33
N ARG A 133 13.68 8.89 2.35
CA ARG A 133 14.63 9.07 3.44
C ARG A 133 13.93 9.76 4.61
N ARG A 134 13.47 8.98 5.58
CA ARG A 134 12.88 9.45 6.83
C ARG A 134 13.15 8.47 7.96
N ASN A 135 13.08 8.95 9.20
CA ASN A 135 13.21 8.07 10.35
C ASN A 135 12.13 6.99 10.36
N ASN A 136 12.54 5.75 10.42
CA ASN A 136 11.68 4.57 10.50
C ASN A 136 12.39 3.48 11.32
N SER A 137 11.65 2.84 12.22
CA SER A 137 12.15 1.71 13.01
C SER A 137 12.33 0.42 12.19
N ARG A 138 11.70 0.33 11.02
CA ARG A 138 11.72 -0.85 10.13
C ARG A 138 12.01 -0.44 8.69
N PRO A 139 13.19 0.14 8.40
CA PRO A 139 13.53 0.54 7.04
C PRO A 139 13.69 -0.68 6.13
N LEU A 140 13.38 -0.50 4.87
CA LEU A 140 13.80 -1.40 3.80
C LEU A 140 15.22 -1.05 3.38
N LEU A 141 15.97 -2.06 2.94
CA LEU A 141 17.35 -1.95 2.51
C LEU A 141 17.42 -2.13 1.00
N PHE A 142 17.98 -1.14 0.32
CA PHE A 142 18.15 -1.14 -1.13
C PHE A 142 19.62 -0.95 -1.48
N SER A 143 20.09 -1.71 -2.46
CA SER A 143 21.43 -1.57 -3.03
C SER A 143 21.60 -0.20 -3.71
N GLU A 144 22.83 0.13 -4.12
CA GLU A 144 23.12 1.33 -4.94
C GLU A 144 22.34 1.38 -6.26
N SER A 145 21.92 0.22 -6.78
CA SER A 145 21.08 0.13 -7.97
C SER A 145 19.57 0.16 -7.68
N ASP A 146 19.17 0.57 -6.47
CA ASP A 146 17.78 0.64 -6.02
C ASP A 146 17.03 -0.69 -6.01
N LEU A 147 17.72 -1.82 -5.91
CA LEU A 147 17.10 -3.14 -5.75
C LEU A 147 17.02 -3.52 -4.28
N MET A 148 15.85 -4.02 -3.87
CA MET A 148 15.64 -4.49 -2.50
C MET A 148 16.60 -5.63 -2.18
N CYS A 149 17.40 -5.46 -1.14
CA CYS A 149 18.34 -6.48 -0.67
C CYS A 149 18.10 -6.90 0.79
N GLY A 150 17.23 -6.20 1.52
CA GLY A 150 16.92 -6.55 2.90
C GLY A 150 15.85 -5.67 3.53
N TYR A 151 15.60 -5.89 4.79
CA TYR A 151 14.84 -5.01 5.68
C TYR A 151 15.29 -5.18 7.13
N ARG A 152 15.03 -4.17 7.97
CA ARG A 152 15.35 -4.22 9.39
C ARG A 152 14.15 -4.64 10.22
N THR A 153 14.39 -5.46 11.22
CA THR A 153 13.46 -5.82 12.30
C THR A 153 13.99 -5.34 13.64
N PRO A 154 13.23 -5.41 14.73
CA PRO A 154 13.77 -5.17 16.07
C PRO A 154 14.94 -6.10 16.45
N ASP A 155 14.96 -7.32 15.90
CA ASP A 155 15.95 -8.36 16.19
C ASP A 155 17.19 -8.29 15.29
N GLY A 156 17.21 -7.35 14.31
CA GLY A 156 18.33 -7.17 13.39
C GLY A 156 17.90 -7.03 11.92
N GLU A 157 18.85 -7.18 11.02
CA GLU A 157 18.62 -7.08 9.58
C GLU A 157 18.43 -8.45 8.95
N VAL A 158 17.46 -8.53 8.03
CA VAL A 158 17.17 -9.73 7.23
C VAL A 158 17.58 -9.43 5.79
N TRP A 159 18.45 -10.24 5.20
CA TRP A 159 19.05 -10.04 3.89
C TRP A 159 18.58 -11.10 2.89
N ALA A 160 18.40 -10.69 1.63
CA ALA A 160 17.99 -11.58 0.55
C ALA A 160 19.08 -12.61 0.16
N ARG A 161 20.33 -12.15 0.05
CA ARG A 161 21.48 -12.97 -0.44
C ARG A 161 22.77 -12.74 0.33
N GLY A 162 22.72 -12.21 1.52
CA GLY A 162 23.88 -11.78 2.29
C GLY A 162 23.99 -10.26 2.36
N GLN A 163 24.75 -9.80 3.34
CA GLN A 163 24.91 -8.38 3.63
C GLN A 163 25.65 -7.67 2.48
N CYS A 164 25.17 -6.49 2.11
CA CYS A 164 25.77 -5.61 1.11
C CYS A 164 25.69 -4.15 1.59
N ASP A 165 26.39 -3.26 0.89
CA ASP A 165 26.19 -1.83 1.08
C ASP A 165 24.78 -1.46 0.63
N ALA A 166 24.00 -0.87 1.54
CA ALA A 166 22.61 -0.59 1.31
C ALA A 166 22.15 0.73 1.91
N HIS A 167 21.25 1.40 1.18
CA HIS A 167 20.52 2.55 1.66
C HIS A 167 19.32 2.12 2.49
N GLN A 168 19.13 2.75 3.65
CA GLN A 168 17.95 2.56 4.48
C GLN A 168 16.86 3.55 4.05
N LEU A 169 15.74 3.04 3.57
CA LEU A 169 14.61 3.85 3.11
C LEU A 169 13.32 3.41 3.80
N ALA A 170 12.50 4.38 4.16
CA ALA A 170 11.21 4.12 4.76
C ALA A 170 10.18 3.85 3.68
N PHE A 171 9.51 2.72 3.77
CA PHE A 171 8.42 2.36 2.88
C PHE A 171 7.20 3.25 3.10
N ALA A 172 6.57 3.67 2.01
CA ALA A 172 5.46 4.63 2.02
C ALA A 172 4.06 3.98 1.94
N GLY A 173 3.94 2.65 1.90
CA GLY A 173 2.66 1.97 1.81
C GLY A 173 2.01 2.01 0.41
N ILE A 174 2.80 2.27 -0.63
CA ILE A 174 2.35 2.38 -2.02
C ILE A 174 3.25 1.51 -2.89
N HIS A 175 2.65 0.68 -3.73
CA HIS A 175 3.36 -0.23 -4.63
C HIS A 175 2.79 -0.15 -6.05
N ILE A 176 3.64 -0.34 -7.07
CA ILE A 176 3.22 -0.75 -8.41
C ILE A 176 3.72 -2.16 -8.62
N ILE A 177 2.83 -3.07 -9.04
CA ILE A 177 3.08 -4.51 -9.06
C ILE A 177 2.70 -5.07 -10.43
N SER A 178 3.58 -5.90 -11.01
CA SER A 178 3.29 -6.67 -12.22
C SER A 178 2.38 -7.86 -11.91
N PRO A 179 1.33 -8.15 -12.72
CA PRO A 179 0.40 -9.27 -12.48
C PRO A 179 1.08 -10.64 -12.35
N ARG A 180 2.24 -10.83 -12.97
CA ARG A 180 3.04 -12.07 -12.86
C ARG A 180 3.41 -12.43 -11.41
N ILE A 181 3.26 -11.51 -10.47
CA ILE A 181 3.51 -11.78 -9.05
C ILE A 181 2.63 -12.91 -8.52
N PHE A 182 1.39 -13.04 -9.00
CA PHE A 182 0.44 -14.04 -8.50
C PHE A 182 0.92 -15.48 -8.69
N ALA A 183 1.70 -15.75 -9.73
CA ALA A 183 2.33 -17.06 -9.97
C ALA A 183 3.52 -17.32 -9.04
N LEU A 184 4.03 -16.32 -8.35
CA LEU A 184 5.25 -16.36 -7.54
C LEU A 184 4.98 -16.22 -6.03
N LEU A 185 3.74 -15.87 -5.65
CA LEU A 185 3.36 -15.74 -4.24
C LEU A 185 3.39 -17.10 -3.52
N PRO A 186 3.70 -17.12 -2.21
CA PRO A 186 3.74 -18.35 -1.44
C PRO A 186 2.37 -19.06 -1.40
N ALA A 187 2.39 -20.39 -1.21
CA ALA A 187 1.17 -21.20 -1.12
C ALA A 187 0.30 -20.81 0.08
N GLN A 188 0.88 -20.30 1.15
CA GLN A 188 0.21 -19.85 2.36
C GLN A 188 -0.88 -18.82 2.03
N GLU A 189 -1.97 -18.84 2.81
CA GLU A 189 -3.05 -17.85 2.67
C GLU A 189 -2.75 -16.55 3.41
N LYS A 190 -2.17 -16.65 4.61
CA LYS A 190 -1.86 -15.51 5.48
C LYS A 190 -0.37 -15.24 5.50
N PHE A 191 0.05 -14.10 4.98
CA PHE A 191 1.45 -13.66 5.01
C PHE A 191 1.59 -12.15 4.77
N SER A 192 2.69 -11.58 5.26
CA SER A 192 3.06 -10.18 5.00
C SER A 192 3.77 -10.05 3.66
N ILE A 193 3.50 -8.97 2.93
CA ILE A 193 4.05 -8.76 1.58
C ILE A 193 5.55 -8.45 1.59
N ILE A 194 6.07 -7.79 2.62
CA ILE A 194 7.49 -7.40 2.68
C ILE A 194 8.44 -8.61 2.75
N PRO A 195 8.23 -9.60 3.65
CA PRO A 195 9.00 -10.84 3.61
C PRO A 195 8.88 -11.59 2.27
N ALA A 196 7.69 -11.57 1.66
CA ALA A 196 7.49 -12.19 0.35
C ALA A 196 8.32 -11.48 -0.74
N TYR A 197 8.36 -10.15 -0.76
CA TYR A 197 9.23 -9.40 -1.66
C TYR A 197 10.71 -9.74 -1.46
N LEU A 198 11.16 -9.89 -0.20
CA LEU A 198 12.54 -10.27 0.05
C LEU A 198 12.87 -11.67 -0.49
N ALA A 199 11.97 -12.64 -0.29
CA ALA A 199 12.13 -14.00 -0.85
C ALA A 199 12.17 -13.97 -2.39
N LEU A 200 11.34 -13.17 -3.03
CA LEU A 200 11.34 -12.97 -4.47
C LEU A 200 12.62 -12.28 -4.97
N ALA A 201 13.12 -11.27 -4.24
CA ALA A 201 14.41 -10.65 -4.53
C ALA A 201 15.56 -11.66 -4.40
N ALA A 202 15.53 -12.54 -3.40
CA ALA A 202 16.49 -13.64 -3.26
C ALA A 202 16.43 -14.63 -4.46
N ALA A 203 15.24 -14.85 -5.02
CA ALA A 203 15.03 -15.65 -6.21
C ALA A 203 15.43 -14.96 -7.53
N GLY A 204 15.81 -13.68 -7.50
CA GLY A 204 16.26 -12.90 -8.67
C GLY A 204 15.25 -11.93 -9.23
N GLU A 205 14.09 -11.83 -8.62
CA GLU A 205 13.07 -10.86 -9.04
C GLU A 205 13.47 -9.42 -8.69
N ARG A 206 13.05 -8.49 -9.53
CA ARG A 206 13.38 -7.07 -9.38
C ARG A 206 12.32 -6.37 -8.53
N ILE A 207 12.66 -6.12 -7.26
CA ILE A 207 11.89 -5.28 -6.35
C ILE A 207 12.63 -3.95 -6.25
N VAL A 208 12.05 -2.89 -6.81
CA VAL A 208 12.74 -1.61 -7.09
C VAL A 208 12.24 -0.52 -6.15
N ALA A 209 13.15 0.33 -5.66
CA ALA A 209 12.79 1.55 -4.97
C ALA A 209 12.37 2.65 -5.97
N TYR A 210 11.24 3.30 -5.72
CA TYR A 210 10.91 4.60 -6.29
C TYR A 210 11.04 5.64 -5.19
N ARG A 211 12.13 6.42 -5.23
CA ARG A 211 12.46 7.38 -4.20
C ARG A 211 12.01 8.79 -4.59
N GLN A 212 11.22 9.42 -3.73
CA GLN A 212 10.78 10.79 -3.87
C GLN A 212 10.79 11.47 -2.49
N ASP A 213 11.97 11.95 -2.07
CA ASP A 213 12.19 12.47 -0.71
C ASP A 213 11.42 13.76 -0.43
N ASP A 214 11.16 14.57 -1.46
CA ASP A 214 10.45 15.85 -1.34
C ASP A 214 8.91 15.68 -1.36
N ALA A 215 8.41 14.47 -1.66
CA ALA A 215 6.98 14.20 -1.68
C ALA A 215 6.37 14.33 -0.27
N TYR A 216 5.20 14.94 -0.18
CA TYR A 216 4.40 14.85 1.02
C TYR A 216 3.97 13.41 1.27
N TRP A 217 4.07 12.97 2.51
CA TRP A 217 3.60 11.67 2.94
C TRP A 217 3.16 11.72 4.40
N ALA A 218 2.04 11.10 4.70
CA ALA A 218 1.55 10.88 6.06
C ALA A 218 0.89 9.50 6.20
N ASP A 219 1.25 8.77 7.28
CA ASP A 219 0.52 7.60 7.78
C ASP A 219 -0.46 8.09 8.84
N LEU A 220 -1.75 8.03 8.53
CA LEU A 220 -2.84 8.48 9.39
C LEU A 220 -3.33 7.38 10.35
N GLY A 221 -2.46 6.44 10.68
CA GLY A 221 -2.75 5.32 11.57
C GLY A 221 -2.83 5.65 13.05
N THR A 222 -2.65 6.92 13.47
CA THR A 222 -2.76 7.37 14.87
C THR A 222 -3.56 8.67 14.97
N PRO A 223 -4.25 8.95 16.11
CA PRO A 223 -4.98 10.22 16.31
C PRO A 223 -4.07 11.43 16.16
N GLN A 224 -2.84 11.36 16.65
CA GLN A 224 -1.87 12.46 16.53
C GLN A 224 -1.52 12.76 15.08
N ALA A 225 -1.26 11.73 14.26
CA ALA A 225 -0.96 11.92 12.84
C ALA A 225 -2.16 12.50 12.08
N LEU A 226 -3.38 12.07 12.43
CA LEU A 226 -4.61 12.60 11.86
C LEU A 226 -4.78 14.10 12.19
N GLN A 227 -4.56 14.50 13.43
CA GLN A 227 -4.60 15.91 13.85
C GLN A 227 -3.54 16.76 13.14
N GLN A 228 -2.31 16.27 13.02
CA GLN A 228 -1.24 16.96 12.31
C GLN A 228 -1.55 17.15 10.82
N ALA A 229 -2.14 16.13 10.19
CA ALA A 229 -2.57 16.23 8.80
C ALA A 229 -3.75 17.21 8.63
N ALA A 230 -4.71 17.21 9.57
CA ALA A 230 -5.87 18.11 9.53
C ALA A 230 -5.50 19.60 9.70
N ALA A 231 -4.41 19.88 10.44
CA ALA A 231 -3.92 21.24 10.65
C ALA A 231 -3.16 21.83 9.46
N ARG A 232 -2.85 21.04 8.43
CA ARG A 232 -2.19 21.53 7.21
C ARG A 232 -3.22 22.17 6.28
N GLU A 233 -2.91 23.38 5.81
CA GLU A 233 -3.58 23.97 4.66
C GLU A 233 -3.28 23.07 3.44
N ASN A 234 -4.31 22.38 2.99
CA ASN A 234 -4.26 21.53 1.78
C ASN A 234 -3.51 20.17 1.90
N PRO A 235 -4.01 19.20 2.70
CA PRO A 235 -3.55 17.83 2.54
C PRO A 235 -4.22 17.20 1.31
N LEU A 236 -3.72 17.54 0.08
CA LEU A 236 -4.21 17.02 -1.21
C LEU A 236 -5.68 17.41 -1.53
N HIS A 237 -5.97 18.74 -1.64
CA HIS A 237 -7.26 19.37 -2.06
C HIS A 237 -8.50 18.94 -1.29
#